data_8601056ca11bf7c2ed0efc8569267a31
#
_entry.id   8601056ca11bf7c2ed0efc8569267a31
#
_cell.length_a   1.000
_cell.length_b   1.000
_cell.length_c   1.000
_cell.angle_alpha   90.00
_cell.angle_beta   90.00
_cell.angle_gamma   90.00
#
_symmetry.space_group_name_H-M   'P 1'
#
loop_
_entity.id
_entity.type
_entity.pdbx_description
1 polymer ?
#
loop_
_entity_poly.entity_id
_entity_poly.type
_entity_poly.pdbx_seq_one_letter_code
_entity_poly.pdbx_strand_id
1 'polypeptide(L)'
;VVVDNDGGGIFSFLPQATALDADRFELLFGTPHGVDLPALVAAHGLPCRVVRTQAEVGVALAESAGRPGAEVIVVRTDRTTNVAVHDELHTTVAEAVTAALRSD
;
A
#
# COMPACT_ATOMS: atom_id res chain seq x y z
N VAL A 1 -1.75 -6.89 10.81
CA VAL A 1 -1.22 -5.80 9.97
C VAL A 1 -2.25 -5.40 8.94
N VAL A 2 -2.54 -4.12 8.83
CA VAL A 2 -3.45 -3.54 7.83
C VAL A 2 -2.64 -2.63 6.92
N VAL A 3 -2.60 -2.92 5.63
CA VAL A 3 -2.03 -2.02 4.62
C VAL A 3 -3.16 -1.16 4.09
N ASP A 4 -3.05 0.14 4.30
CA ASP A 4 -4.09 1.10 4.00
C ASP A 4 -3.61 2.13 2.97
N ASN A 5 -4.22 2.11 1.80
CA ASN A 5 -4.02 3.04 0.70
C ASN A 5 -5.24 3.94 0.44
N ASP A 6 -6.21 3.93 1.35
CA ASP A 6 -7.45 4.70 1.29
C ASP A 6 -8.26 4.47 0.00
N GLY A 7 -8.37 3.22 -0.47
CA GLY A 7 -9.29 2.95 -1.56
C GLY A 7 -8.87 1.86 -2.56
N GLY A 8 -9.41 1.96 -3.78
CA GLY A 8 -9.27 0.99 -4.85
C GLY A 8 -7.94 1.08 -5.62
N GLY A 9 -6.81 0.87 -4.97
CA GLY A 9 -5.47 1.04 -5.56
C GLY A 9 -5.20 0.22 -6.81
N ILE A 10 -5.85 -0.93 -6.97
CA ILE A 10 -5.69 -1.76 -8.18
C ILE A 10 -6.14 -1.05 -9.46
N PHE A 11 -7.13 -0.17 -9.37
CA PHE A 11 -7.63 0.54 -10.53
C PHE A 11 -6.66 1.60 -11.07
N SER A 12 -5.69 2.03 -10.25
CA SER A 12 -4.63 2.95 -10.67
C SER A 12 -3.69 2.37 -11.73
N PHE A 13 -3.68 1.05 -11.92
CA PHE A 13 -2.93 0.35 -12.98
C PHE A 13 -3.71 0.19 -14.29
N LEU A 14 -4.95 0.64 -14.34
CA LEU A 14 -5.81 0.48 -15.51
C LEU A 14 -5.79 1.75 -16.40
N PRO A 15 -6.09 1.62 -17.70
CA PRO A 15 -6.14 2.75 -18.62
C PRO A 15 -7.07 3.89 -18.17
N GLN A 16 -8.10 3.59 -17.39
CA GLN A 16 -9.04 4.57 -16.86
C GLN A 16 -8.36 5.60 -15.93
N ALA A 17 -7.24 5.24 -15.30
CA ALA A 17 -6.49 6.15 -14.42
C ALA A 17 -5.90 7.35 -15.20
N THR A 18 -5.64 7.19 -16.51
CA THR A 18 -5.12 8.25 -17.37
C THR A 18 -6.17 8.79 -18.35
N ALA A 19 -7.26 8.05 -18.61
CA ALA A 19 -8.30 8.43 -19.55
C ALA A 19 -9.39 9.33 -18.93
N LEU A 20 -9.54 9.31 -17.61
CA LEU A 20 -10.50 10.12 -16.87
C LEU A 20 -9.79 11.29 -16.18
N ASP A 21 -10.56 12.36 -15.92
CA ASP A 21 -10.11 13.39 -14.99
C ASP A 21 -9.98 12.80 -13.56
N ALA A 22 -9.12 13.41 -12.75
CA ALA A 22 -8.75 12.89 -11.44
C ALA A 22 -9.96 12.73 -10.50
N ASP A 23 -10.87 13.72 -10.49
CA ASP A 23 -12.03 13.70 -9.59
C ASP A 23 -13.00 12.57 -9.97
N ARG A 24 -13.19 12.36 -11.26
CA ARG A 24 -14.02 11.28 -11.78
C ARG A 24 -13.41 9.90 -11.53
N PHE A 25 -12.10 9.79 -11.70
CA PHE A 25 -11.39 8.56 -11.38
C PHE A 25 -11.50 8.23 -9.88
N GLU A 26 -11.27 9.20 -9.00
CA GLU A 26 -11.40 9.01 -7.55
C GLU A 26 -12.83 8.61 -7.14
N LEU A 27 -13.85 9.24 -7.73
CA LEU A 27 -15.24 8.94 -7.43
C LEU A 27 -15.63 7.51 -7.84
N LEU A 28 -15.20 7.05 -9.02
CA LEU A 28 -15.70 5.81 -9.64
C LEU A 28 -14.80 4.59 -9.37
N PHE A 29 -13.51 4.80 -9.21
CA PHE A 29 -12.49 3.76 -9.11
C PHE A 29 -11.62 3.85 -7.87
N GLY A 30 -11.15 5.03 -7.52
CA GLY A 30 -10.37 5.28 -6.32
C GLY A 30 -11.17 5.01 -5.06
N THR A 31 -12.42 5.46 -5.06
CA THR A 31 -13.40 5.23 -3.97
C THR A 31 -12.77 5.34 -2.59
N PRO A 32 -12.16 6.47 -2.23
CA PRO A 32 -11.52 6.63 -0.94
C PRO A 32 -12.54 6.42 0.18
N HIS A 33 -12.19 5.59 1.15
CA HIS A 33 -13.12 5.26 2.23
C HIS A 33 -13.11 6.27 3.39
N GLY A 34 -12.02 7.05 3.55
CA GLY A 34 -11.88 8.08 4.58
C GLY A 34 -12.00 7.56 6.03
N VAL A 35 -11.84 6.26 6.26
CA VAL A 35 -12.00 5.67 7.59
C VAL A 35 -10.78 5.99 8.46
N ASP A 36 -11.03 6.51 9.66
CA ASP A 36 -10.00 6.61 10.70
C ASP A 36 -9.78 5.22 11.34
N LEU A 37 -8.89 4.42 10.73
CA LEU A 37 -8.57 3.08 11.22
C LEU A 37 -8.03 3.07 12.66
N PRO A 38 -7.13 3.97 13.08
CA PRO A 38 -6.73 4.08 14.48
C PRO A 38 -7.91 4.29 15.44
N ALA A 39 -8.82 5.19 15.12
CA ALA A 39 -10.01 5.42 15.95
C ALA A 39 -10.93 4.20 15.99
N LEU A 40 -11.12 3.51 14.85
CA LEU A 40 -11.88 2.27 14.77
C LEU A 40 -11.27 1.17 15.64
N VAL A 41 -9.95 0.97 15.58
CA VAL A 41 -9.22 0.00 16.39
C VAL A 41 -9.34 0.32 17.88
N ALA A 42 -9.18 1.60 18.25
CA ALA A 42 -9.34 2.06 19.63
C ALA A 42 -10.75 1.81 20.17
N ALA A 43 -11.78 1.98 19.34
CA ALA A 43 -13.18 1.69 19.72
C ALA A 43 -13.39 0.20 20.05
N HIS A 44 -12.55 -0.69 19.51
CA HIS A 44 -12.54 -2.12 19.87
C HIS A 44 -11.64 -2.46 21.06
N GLY A 45 -11.04 -1.46 21.72
CA GLY A 45 -10.17 -1.65 22.89
C GLY A 45 -8.80 -2.26 22.55
N LEU A 46 -8.37 -2.18 21.29
CA LEU A 46 -7.09 -2.69 20.83
C LEU A 46 -6.05 -1.57 20.69
N PRO A 47 -4.77 -1.83 21.02
CA PRO A 47 -3.68 -0.93 20.68
C PRO A 47 -3.54 -0.81 19.15
N CYS A 48 -3.24 0.40 18.68
CA CYS A 48 -3.00 0.68 17.27
C CYS A 48 -1.71 1.46 17.10
N ARG A 49 -0.91 1.07 16.12
CA ARG A 49 0.30 1.78 15.70
C ARG A 49 0.22 2.09 14.21
N VAL A 50 0.44 3.35 13.86
CA VAL A 50 0.55 3.77 12.45
C VAL A 50 2.03 3.86 12.07
N VAL A 51 2.39 3.23 10.95
CA VAL A 51 3.76 3.21 10.40
C VAL A 51 3.73 3.61 8.93
N ARG A 52 4.83 4.16 8.43
CA ARG A 52 4.94 4.68 7.06
C ARG A 52 6.17 4.20 6.32
N THR A 53 7.14 3.65 7.01
CA THR A 53 8.41 3.20 6.43
C THR A 53 8.65 1.72 6.70
N GLN A 54 9.44 1.09 5.84
CA GLN A 54 9.83 -0.31 6.01
C GLN A 54 10.55 -0.54 7.35
N ALA A 55 11.40 0.39 7.78
CA ALA A 55 12.10 0.29 9.05
C ALA A 55 11.13 0.29 10.22
N GLU A 56 10.13 1.19 10.21
CA GLU A 56 9.09 1.25 11.25
C GLU A 56 8.25 -0.03 11.29
N VAL A 57 7.92 -0.62 10.13
CA VAL A 57 7.21 -1.90 10.04
C VAL A 57 8.02 -2.99 10.75
N GLY A 58 9.32 -3.10 10.45
CA GLY A 58 10.21 -4.09 11.05
C GLY A 58 10.27 -3.96 12.58
N VAL A 59 10.43 -2.75 13.09
CA VAL A 59 10.43 -2.46 14.53
C VAL A 59 9.08 -2.82 15.17
N ALA A 60 7.97 -2.38 14.55
CA ALA A 60 6.63 -2.64 15.06
C ALA A 60 6.32 -4.13 15.16
N LEU A 61 6.68 -4.92 14.12
CA LEU A 61 6.51 -6.37 14.12
C LEU A 61 7.34 -7.07 15.20
N ALA A 62 8.63 -6.68 15.33
CA ALA A 62 9.50 -7.27 16.33
C ALA A 62 9.01 -7.01 17.77
N GLU A 63 8.56 -5.79 18.05
CA GLU A 63 8.01 -5.42 19.35
C GLU A 63 6.68 -6.12 19.63
N SER A 64 5.80 -6.25 18.63
CA SER A 64 4.51 -6.94 18.74
C SER A 64 4.70 -8.42 19.04
N ALA A 65 5.65 -9.07 18.39
CA ALA A 65 5.93 -10.50 18.59
C ALA A 65 6.39 -10.81 20.04
N GLY A 66 6.94 -9.84 20.76
CA GLY A 66 7.37 -9.96 22.15
C GLY A 66 6.29 -9.65 23.19
N ARG A 67 5.07 -9.28 22.77
CA ARG A 67 3.98 -8.87 23.68
C ARG A 67 2.82 -9.85 23.66
N PRO A 68 2.17 -10.11 24.81
CA PRO A 68 0.94 -10.87 24.85
C PRO A 68 -0.24 -10.02 24.33
N GLY A 69 -1.23 -10.68 23.74
CA GLY A 69 -2.45 -10.05 23.24
C GLY A 69 -2.41 -9.71 21.75
N ALA A 70 -3.38 -8.93 21.31
CA ALA A 70 -3.49 -8.47 19.93
C ALA A 70 -3.24 -6.96 19.83
N GLU A 71 -2.55 -6.54 18.80
CA GLU A 71 -2.45 -5.13 18.41
C GLU A 71 -2.64 -5.01 16.89
N VAL A 72 -2.97 -3.82 16.43
CA VAL A 72 -3.10 -3.53 15.00
C VAL A 72 -1.98 -2.59 14.57
N ILE A 73 -1.25 -2.98 13.54
CA ILE A 73 -0.25 -2.14 12.88
C ILE A 73 -0.84 -1.68 11.55
N VAL A 74 -1.09 -0.39 11.40
CA VAL A 74 -1.59 0.22 10.17
C VAL A 74 -0.41 0.76 9.37
N VAL A 75 -0.20 0.22 8.18
CA VAL A 75 0.81 0.67 7.23
C VAL A 75 0.14 1.60 6.22
N ARG A 76 0.41 2.89 6.31
CA ARG A 76 -0.10 3.87 5.34
C ARG A 76 0.74 3.84 4.08
N THR A 77 0.07 3.68 2.95
CA THR A 77 0.69 3.70 1.61
C THR A 77 -0.01 4.72 0.72
N ASP A 78 0.66 5.09 -0.37
CA ASP A 78 0.14 6.02 -1.37
C ASP A 78 -0.05 5.30 -2.70
N ARG A 79 -1.22 5.46 -3.32
CA ARG A 79 -1.59 4.76 -4.57
C ARG A 79 -0.75 5.20 -5.76
N THR A 80 -0.44 6.50 -5.85
CA THR A 80 0.36 7.05 -6.95
C THR A 80 1.80 6.58 -6.87
N THR A 81 2.40 6.66 -5.68
CA THR A 81 3.75 6.14 -5.43
C THR A 81 3.83 4.64 -5.72
N ASN A 82 2.79 3.88 -5.38
CA ASN A 82 2.74 2.45 -5.64
C ASN A 82 2.79 2.12 -7.13
N VAL A 83 2.07 2.87 -7.98
CA VAL A 83 2.13 2.70 -9.44
C VAL A 83 3.55 2.97 -9.95
N ALA A 84 4.16 4.07 -9.55
CA ALA A 84 5.51 4.43 -9.99
C ALA A 84 6.55 3.35 -9.62
N VAL A 85 6.49 2.82 -8.41
CA VAL A 85 7.38 1.73 -7.96
C VAL A 85 7.16 0.46 -8.78
N HIS A 86 5.92 0.10 -9.10
CA HIS A 86 5.64 -1.07 -9.93
C HIS A 86 6.16 -0.91 -11.36
N ASP A 87 6.02 0.26 -11.96
CA ASP A 87 6.52 0.53 -13.31
C ASP A 87 8.06 0.42 -13.35
N GLU A 88 8.75 0.93 -12.32
CA GLU A 88 10.21 0.78 -12.20
C GLU A 88 10.61 -0.69 -12.05
N LEU A 89 9.92 -1.45 -11.20
CA LEU A 89 10.17 -2.87 -11.01
C LEU A 89 9.93 -3.67 -12.31
N HIS A 90 8.83 -3.40 -13.01
CA HIS A 90 8.53 -4.07 -14.29
C HIS A 90 9.61 -3.77 -15.33
N THR A 91 10.07 -2.54 -15.43
CA THR A 91 11.16 -2.15 -16.33
C THR A 91 12.44 -2.91 -16.01
N THR A 92 12.83 -2.91 -14.73
CA THR A 92 14.04 -3.61 -14.26
C THR A 92 14.00 -5.11 -14.55
N VAL A 93 12.86 -5.75 -14.31
CA VAL A 93 12.68 -7.18 -14.60
C VAL A 93 12.72 -7.44 -16.12
N ALA A 94 12.07 -6.62 -16.93
CA ALA A 94 12.06 -6.78 -18.38
C ALA A 94 13.48 -6.64 -18.98
N GLU A 95 14.27 -5.69 -18.48
CA GLU A 95 15.68 -5.52 -18.87
C GLU A 95 16.52 -6.73 -18.49
N ALA A 96 16.39 -7.23 -17.26
CA ALA A 96 17.13 -8.40 -16.79
C ALA A 96 16.80 -9.66 -17.59
N VAL A 97 15.51 -9.91 -17.89
CA VAL A 97 15.07 -11.03 -18.74
C VAL A 97 15.62 -10.89 -20.16
N THR A 98 15.55 -9.70 -20.73
CA THR A 98 16.06 -9.44 -22.08
C THR A 98 17.59 -9.66 -22.17
N ALA A 99 18.34 -9.25 -21.16
CA ALA A 99 19.77 -9.48 -21.09
C ALA A 99 20.10 -10.97 -20.97
N ALA A 100 19.37 -11.71 -20.14
CA ALA A 100 19.57 -13.15 -19.99
C ALA A 100 19.32 -13.93 -21.29
N LEU A 101 18.23 -13.59 -22.01
CA LEU A 101 17.86 -14.25 -23.28
C LEU A 101 18.83 -13.92 -24.45
N ARG A 102 19.62 -12.86 -24.35
CA ARG A 102 20.65 -12.51 -25.35
C ARG A 102 22.01 -13.13 -25.08
N SER A 103 22.18 -13.73 -23.91
CA SER A 103 23.46 -14.31 -23.46
C SER A 103 23.59 -15.81 -23.82
N ASP A 104 22.52 -16.40 -24.32
CA ASP A 104 22.46 -17.77 -24.89
C ASP A 104 22.58 -17.73 -26.43
#